data_39062a4e534695362883c4c506f68e38
#
_entry.id   39062a4e534695362883c4c506f68e38
#
_cell.length_a   1.000
_cell.length_b   1.000
_cell.length_c   1.000
_cell.angle_alpha   90.00
_cell.angle_beta   90.00
_cell.angle_gamma   90.00
#
_symmetry.space_group_name_H-M   'P 1'
#
loop_
_entity.id
_entity.type
_entity.pdbx_description
1 polymer ?
#
loop_
_entity_poly.entity_id
_entity_poly.type
_entity_poly.pdbx_seq_one_letter_code
_entity_poly.pdbx_strand_id
1 'polypeptide(L)'
;RVIMHMDLDCFYAQVEMIRNPELRDKPLGVQQKNFVVTSNYEARKLGVKKLMPVKDAKEKCPQLVLVNGEDLTPYREMSYKVTELLGEFCPLVERLGLDENFVDITEMVEKRVKQLQQSACARVSVSGHVYNNQAINLHDTRHVRLILGSQIAEELREAVYTRLGLTGCAGVASNKLLSKLVSGTFKPNQQTVLLPESRLDVIHSLDHIQKVPGIGYKTAKRLETLGIRNVCDLQAFPLAVLEKELGAAVAQRIQKLSCGEDESPVIPWGPPQSFSDEDSFKKCSSEVEVKEKIEELLHNLLDRIHKDGRQPHTVRLTIRQFSSTDKWFNRESRQCPIPPHLIQKFGKESSDILSPLVDILLKLFRKMIDVHLPFHLTLLSVCFSNFKDLPSSKKGSIGFYLKQMSPPSGSGK
;
A
#
# COMPACT_ATOMS: atom_id res chain seq x y z
N ARG A 1 -19.59 13.49 -0.88
CA ARG A 1 -18.41 13.06 -0.13
C ARG A 1 -17.23 13.97 -0.44
N VAL A 2 -16.33 14.07 0.50
CA VAL A 2 -15.01 14.67 0.30
C VAL A 2 -13.98 13.67 0.81
N ILE A 3 -13.10 13.20 -0.06
CA ILE A 3 -12.11 12.18 0.23
C ILE A 3 -10.72 12.77 0.04
N MET A 4 -9.84 12.53 0.99
CA MET A 4 -8.41 12.85 0.90
C MET A 4 -7.62 11.57 0.66
N HIS A 5 -6.68 11.61 -0.28
CA HIS A 5 -5.65 10.59 -0.42
C HIS A 5 -4.31 11.21 -0.04
N MET A 6 -3.57 10.55 0.86
CA MET A 6 -2.22 10.97 1.24
C MET A 6 -1.22 9.90 0.81
N ASP A 7 -0.15 10.35 0.15
CA ASP A 7 0.96 9.51 -0.29
C ASP A 7 2.27 10.10 0.22
N LEU A 8 2.97 9.35 1.07
CA LEU A 8 4.22 9.80 1.67
C LEU A 8 5.35 9.82 0.64
N ASP A 9 6.13 10.88 0.62
CA ASP A 9 7.23 11.07 -0.34
C ASP A 9 8.36 10.08 -0.07
N CYS A 10 8.80 9.36 -1.09
CA CYS A 10 9.93 8.42 -1.03
C CYS A 10 10.02 7.75 0.36
N PHE A 11 8.98 7.06 0.75
CA PHE A 11 8.71 6.73 2.16
C PHE A 11 9.88 6.06 2.87
N TYR A 12 10.43 4.98 2.31
CA TYR A 12 11.55 4.25 2.94
C TYR A 12 12.77 5.16 3.11
N ALA A 13 13.03 6.00 2.13
CA ALA A 13 14.15 6.95 2.21
C ALA A 13 13.94 7.97 3.32
N GLN A 14 12.72 8.51 3.48
CA GLN A 14 12.42 9.42 4.59
C GLN A 14 12.61 8.75 5.95
N VAL A 15 12.14 7.51 6.10
CA VAL A 15 12.31 6.75 7.35
C VAL A 15 13.79 6.59 7.68
N GLU A 16 14.60 6.24 6.69
CA GLU A 16 16.05 6.10 6.90
C GLU A 16 16.73 7.44 7.25
N MET A 17 16.30 8.54 6.66
CA MET A 17 16.81 9.87 7.00
C MET A 17 16.39 10.32 8.42
N ILE A 18 15.24 9.86 8.91
CA ILE A 18 14.81 10.10 10.29
C ILE A 18 15.64 9.25 11.25
N ARG A 19 15.91 7.99 10.91
CA ARG A 19 16.73 7.07 11.71
C ARG A 19 18.19 7.52 11.78
N ASN A 20 18.70 8.06 10.69
CA ASN A 20 20.07 8.60 10.60
C ASN A 20 20.05 9.96 9.91
N PRO A 21 19.99 11.06 10.69
CA PRO A 21 19.91 12.41 10.13
C PRO A 21 21.11 12.85 9.29
N GLU A 22 22.25 12.18 9.39
CA GLU A 22 23.42 12.46 8.54
C GLU A 22 23.15 12.19 7.05
N LEU A 23 22.12 11.38 6.74
CA LEU A 23 21.76 11.04 5.37
C LEU A 23 20.95 12.14 4.66
N ARG A 24 20.46 13.15 5.39
CA ARG A 24 19.50 14.14 4.85
C ARG A 24 20.04 14.95 3.68
N ASP A 25 21.31 15.32 3.72
CA ASP A 25 21.93 16.17 2.70
C ASP A 25 22.66 15.38 1.61
N LYS A 26 22.49 14.06 1.62
CA LYS A 26 23.21 13.17 0.71
C LYS A 26 22.21 12.48 -0.25
N PRO A 27 22.64 12.17 -1.48
CA PRO A 27 21.83 11.31 -2.34
C PRO A 27 21.76 9.91 -1.73
N LEU A 28 20.54 9.45 -1.41
CA LEU A 28 20.26 8.21 -0.71
C LEU A 28 19.39 7.29 -1.55
N GLY A 29 19.77 6.03 -1.63
CA GLY A 29 18.96 4.96 -2.17
C GLY A 29 18.72 3.88 -1.12
N VAL A 30 17.52 3.34 -1.08
CA VAL A 30 17.16 2.18 -0.27
C VAL A 30 17.22 0.94 -1.15
N GLN A 31 18.07 0.00 -0.79
CA GLN A 31 18.38 -1.19 -1.58
C GLN A 31 17.64 -2.41 -1.06
N GLN A 32 16.98 -3.12 -1.96
CA GLN A 32 16.48 -4.47 -1.74
C GLN A 32 17.01 -5.36 -2.87
N LYS A 33 17.75 -6.40 -2.52
CA LYS A 33 18.46 -7.25 -3.50
C LYS A 33 19.34 -6.40 -4.43
N ASN A 34 19.12 -6.50 -5.73
CA ASN A 34 19.91 -5.78 -6.75
C ASN A 34 19.26 -4.47 -7.22
N PHE A 35 18.22 -4.01 -6.52
CA PHE A 35 17.44 -2.85 -6.93
C PHE A 35 17.44 -1.75 -5.88
N VAL A 36 17.48 -0.51 -6.37
CA VAL A 36 17.16 0.68 -5.58
C VAL A 36 15.64 0.85 -5.64
N VAL A 37 14.94 0.38 -4.62
CA VAL A 37 13.48 0.38 -4.62
C VAL A 37 12.90 1.79 -4.49
N THR A 38 13.59 2.67 -3.79
CA THR A 38 13.27 4.09 -3.73
C THR A 38 14.52 4.90 -3.44
N SER A 39 14.46 6.20 -3.71
CA SER A 39 15.55 7.14 -3.48
C SER A 39 15.00 8.46 -2.98
N ASN A 40 15.79 9.22 -2.23
CA ASN A 40 15.42 10.56 -1.83
C ASN A 40 15.46 11.53 -3.02
N TYR A 41 14.92 12.72 -2.85
CA TYR A 41 14.85 13.68 -3.97
C TYR A 41 16.23 14.20 -4.40
N GLU A 42 17.19 14.23 -3.50
CA GLU A 42 18.58 14.55 -3.87
C GLU A 42 19.15 13.56 -4.87
N ALA A 43 18.90 12.26 -4.65
CA ALA A 43 19.31 11.21 -5.59
C ALA A 43 18.50 11.27 -6.91
N ARG A 44 17.21 11.56 -6.83
CA ARG A 44 16.34 11.66 -8.01
C ARG A 44 16.77 12.79 -8.94
N LYS A 45 17.22 13.91 -8.40
CA LYS A 45 17.77 15.02 -9.18
C LYS A 45 19.00 14.60 -9.99
N LEU A 46 19.76 13.62 -9.50
CA LEU A 46 20.94 13.08 -10.16
C LEU A 46 20.64 11.88 -11.08
N GLY A 47 19.37 11.56 -11.28
CA GLY A 47 18.93 10.54 -12.22
C GLY A 47 18.66 9.16 -11.63
N VAL A 48 18.67 9.01 -10.29
CA VAL A 48 18.35 7.74 -9.64
C VAL A 48 16.83 7.61 -9.54
N LYS A 49 16.26 6.65 -10.26
CA LYS A 49 14.81 6.41 -10.35
C LYS A 49 14.40 5.19 -9.52
N LYS A 50 13.11 5.14 -9.17
CA LYS A 50 12.51 3.97 -8.50
C LYS A 50 12.76 2.69 -9.30
N LEU A 51 13.01 1.59 -8.57
CA LEU A 51 13.20 0.24 -9.12
C LEU A 51 14.37 0.12 -10.13
N MET A 52 15.30 1.05 -10.07
CA MET A 52 16.51 1.02 -10.89
C MET A 52 17.48 -0.03 -10.35
N PRO A 53 18.15 -0.81 -11.23
CA PRO A 53 19.24 -1.69 -10.79
C PRO A 53 20.35 -0.88 -10.09
N VAL A 54 20.92 -1.44 -9.03
CA VAL A 54 21.99 -0.79 -8.25
C VAL A 54 23.16 -0.38 -9.15
N LYS A 55 23.53 -1.23 -10.09
CA LYS A 55 24.60 -0.93 -11.06
C LYS A 55 24.34 0.35 -11.83
N ASP A 56 23.13 0.49 -12.37
CA ASP A 56 22.71 1.68 -13.14
C ASP A 56 22.66 2.92 -12.26
N ALA A 57 22.17 2.77 -11.03
CA ALA A 57 22.08 3.86 -10.05
C ALA A 57 23.48 4.39 -9.68
N LYS A 58 24.45 3.50 -9.48
CA LYS A 58 25.83 3.87 -9.18
C LYS A 58 26.55 4.51 -10.36
N GLU A 59 26.22 4.12 -11.59
CA GLU A 59 26.73 4.75 -12.79
C GLU A 59 26.22 6.19 -12.92
N LYS A 60 24.94 6.41 -12.63
CA LYS A 60 24.34 7.76 -12.68
C LYS A 60 24.77 8.66 -11.52
N CYS A 61 24.98 8.07 -10.35
CA CYS A 61 25.33 8.79 -9.14
C CYS A 61 26.41 8.01 -8.37
N PRO A 62 27.70 8.20 -8.71
CA PRO A 62 28.77 7.47 -8.02
C PRO A 62 28.84 7.71 -6.50
N GLN A 63 28.38 8.88 -6.03
CA GLN A 63 28.36 9.23 -4.61
C GLN A 63 27.11 8.73 -3.87
N LEU A 64 26.25 7.95 -4.54
CA LEU A 64 25.01 7.45 -3.94
C LEU A 64 25.31 6.64 -2.69
N VAL A 65 24.66 6.99 -1.57
CA VAL A 65 24.68 6.22 -0.33
C VAL A 65 23.56 5.20 -0.40
N LEU A 66 23.90 3.93 -0.22
CA LEU A 66 22.91 2.84 -0.22
C LEU A 66 22.70 2.33 1.20
N VAL A 67 21.43 2.20 1.59
CA VAL A 67 21.00 1.61 2.85
C VAL A 67 20.18 0.36 2.53
N ASN A 68 20.44 -0.73 3.25
CA ASN A 68 19.67 -1.96 3.11
C ASN A 68 18.27 -1.78 3.68
N GLY A 69 17.26 -2.01 2.86
CA GLY A 69 15.84 -1.91 3.22
C GLY A 69 15.09 -3.23 3.13
N GLU A 70 15.77 -4.35 3.24
CA GLU A 70 15.13 -5.67 3.16
C GLU A 70 14.25 -5.96 4.38
N ASP A 71 14.65 -5.50 5.56
CA ASP A 71 13.81 -5.56 6.77
C ASP A 71 12.80 -4.42 6.75
N LEU A 72 11.53 -4.75 6.60
CA LEU A 72 10.45 -3.77 6.51
C LEU A 72 9.97 -3.24 7.88
N THR A 73 10.49 -3.76 8.97
CA THR A 73 10.03 -3.43 10.32
C THR A 73 9.98 -1.93 10.60
N PRO A 74 11.06 -1.14 10.35
CA PRO A 74 11.00 0.30 10.62
C PRO A 74 9.98 1.03 9.75
N TYR A 75 9.77 0.58 8.52
CA TYR A 75 8.81 1.19 7.60
C TYR A 75 7.38 0.88 8.02
N ARG A 76 7.12 -0.36 8.41
CA ARG A 76 5.82 -0.80 8.91
C ARG A 76 5.42 -0.04 10.18
N GLU A 77 6.33 0.09 11.12
CA GLU A 77 6.09 0.81 12.37
C GLU A 77 5.76 2.29 12.12
N MET A 78 6.53 2.96 11.28
CA MET A 78 6.26 4.34 10.92
C MET A 78 4.95 4.49 10.17
N SER A 79 4.66 3.56 9.26
CA SER A 79 3.41 3.54 8.49
C SER A 79 2.18 3.50 9.40
N TYR A 80 2.17 2.64 10.42
CA TYR A 80 1.07 2.58 11.38
C TYR A 80 0.97 3.82 12.25
N LYS A 81 2.09 4.44 12.60
CA LYS A 81 2.06 5.73 13.32
C LYS A 81 1.37 6.82 12.52
N VAL A 82 1.59 6.87 11.21
CA VAL A 82 0.90 7.80 10.32
C VAL A 82 -0.60 7.53 10.31
N THR A 83 -1.00 6.28 10.13
CA THR A 83 -2.42 5.90 10.09
C THR A 83 -3.11 6.21 11.42
N GLU A 84 -2.47 5.90 12.54
CA GLU A 84 -2.99 6.22 13.87
C GLU A 84 -3.15 7.72 14.08
N LEU A 85 -2.17 8.50 13.64
CA LEU A 85 -2.24 9.96 13.73
C LEU A 85 -3.43 10.51 12.94
N LEU A 86 -3.63 10.06 11.71
CA LEU A 86 -4.79 10.46 10.91
C LEU A 86 -6.10 10.06 11.59
N GLY A 87 -6.12 8.91 12.24
CA GLY A 87 -7.26 8.41 13.00
C GLY A 87 -7.65 9.25 14.22
N GLU A 88 -6.74 10.05 14.76
CA GLU A 88 -7.07 11.01 15.83
C GLU A 88 -8.00 12.12 15.35
N PHE A 89 -7.90 12.49 14.07
CA PHE A 89 -8.72 13.53 13.45
C PHE A 89 -10.02 12.98 12.84
N CYS A 90 -9.98 11.76 12.32
CA CYS A 90 -11.10 11.15 11.63
C CYS A 90 -11.07 9.63 11.77
N PRO A 91 -12.21 8.96 12.13
CA PRO A 91 -12.25 7.50 12.29
C PRO A 91 -12.18 6.75 10.95
N LEU A 92 -12.53 7.38 9.84
CA LEU A 92 -12.59 6.75 8.52
C LEU A 92 -11.25 6.90 7.80
N VAL A 93 -10.30 6.05 8.14
CA VAL A 93 -8.97 5.98 7.52
C VAL A 93 -8.75 4.59 6.97
N GLU A 94 -8.49 4.49 5.69
CA GLU A 94 -8.16 3.24 4.99
C GLU A 94 -6.69 3.24 4.58
N ARG A 95 -6.00 2.15 4.86
CA ARG A 95 -4.60 1.96 4.47
C ARG A 95 -4.52 1.36 3.07
N LEU A 96 -3.58 1.84 2.27
CA LEU A 96 -3.22 1.27 0.97
C LEU A 96 -1.70 1.12 0.90
N GLY A 97 -1.21 -0.12 0.99
CA GLY A 97 0.23 -0.37 1.14
C GLY A 97 0.76 0.22 2.44
N LEU A 98 2.04 0.56 2.48
CA LEU A 98 2.70 1.14 3.65
C LEU A 98 2.68 2.67 3.68
N ASP A 99 2.59 3.31 2.52
CA ASP A 99 2.83 4.75 2.37
C ASP A 99 1.61 5.56 1.92
N GLU A 100 0.46 4.93 1.75
CA GLU A 100 -0.77 5.59 1.31
C GLU A 100 -1.91 5.39 2.31
N ASN A 101 -2.72 6.43 2.47
CA ASN A 101 -3.95 6.38 3.26
C ASN A 101 -5.05 7.18 2.56
N PHE A 102 -6.26 6.64 2.59
CA PHE A 102 -7.48 7.40 2.27
C PHE A 102 -8.12 7.86 3.58
N VAL A 103 -8.61 9.08 3.59
CA VAL A 103 -9.36 9.63 4.72
C VAL A 103 -10.68 10.19 4.20
N ASP A 104 -11.80 9.72 4.73
CA ASP A 104 -13.10 10.32 4.44
C ASP A 104 -13.32 11.49 5.40
N ILE A 105 -13.14 12.69 4.88
CA ILE A 105 -13.23 13.93 5.66
C ILE A 105 -14.57 14.65 5.53
N THR A 106 -15.58 13.96 4.99
CA THR A 106 -16.91 14.54 4.74
C THR A 106 -17.50 15.20 5.98
N GLU A 107 -17.47 14.52 7.14
CA GLU A 107 -18.03 15.07 8.37
C GLU A 107 -17.25 16.30 8.88
N MET A 108 -15.93 16.27 8.78
CA MET A 108 -15.10 17.42 9.14
C MET A 108 -15.42 18.63 8.27
N VAL A 109 -15.61 18.41 6.96
CA VAL A 109 -16.01 19.43 6.02
C VAL A 109 -17.39 20.00 6.38
N GLU A 110 -18.38 19.13 6.66
CA GLU A 110 -19.73 19.58 7.03
C GLU A 110 -19.74 20.43 8.29
N LYS A 111 -18.92 20.09 9.28
CA LYS A 111 -18.77 20.92 10.49
C LYS A 111 -18.23 22.30 10.16
N ARG A 112 -17.28 22.40 9.26
CA ARG A 112 -16.70 23.69 8.81
C ARG A 112 -17.67 24.50 7.97
N VAL A 113 -18.48 23.86 7.14
CA VAL A 113 -19.57 24.52 6.40
C VAL A 113 -20.52 25.20 7.39
N LYS A 114 -20.92 24.50 8.46
CA LYS A 114 -21.79 25.07 9.50
C LYS A 114 -21.16 26.27 10.21
N GLN A 115 -19.85 26.18 10.50
CA GLN A 115 -19.12 27.30 11.11
C GLN A 115 -19.05 28.52 10.20
N LEU A 116 -18.89 28.32 8.89
CA LEU A 116 -18.92 29.41 7.91
C LEU A 116 -20.26 30.13 7.88
N GLN A 117 -21.36 29.39 7.99
CA GLN A 117 -22.73 29.98 8.00
C GLN A 117 -22.98 30.80 9.26
N GLN A 118 -22.26 30.54 10.35
CA GLN A 118 -22.40 31.24 11.62
C GLN A 118 -21.46 32.44 11.77
N SER A 119 -20.42 32.53 10.93
CA SER A 119 -19.39 33.57 11.02
C SER A 119 -19.39 34.44 9.79
N ALA A 120 -19.67 35.75 9.95
CA ALA A 120 -19.63 36.74 8.88
C ALA A 120 -18.22 37.04 8.35
N CYS A 121 -17.17 36.61 9.07
CA CYS A 121 -15.75 36.89 8.76
C CYS A 121 -14.97 35.71 8.21
N ALA A 122 -15.62 34.58 7.97
CA ALA A 122 -14.94 33.37 7.49
C ALA A 122 -14.55 33.52 6.02
N ARG A 123 -13.25 33.34 5.76
CA ARG A 123 -12.71 33.32 4.39
C ARG A 123 -12.54 31.88 3.94
N VAL A 124 -13.05 31.59 2.74
CA VAL A 124 -12.84 30.31 2.07
C VAL A 124 -11.72 30.52 1.05
N SER A 125 -10.55 29.95 1.33
CA SER A 125 -9.40 29.96 0.43
C SER A 125 -8.86 28.55 0.25
N VAL A 126 -8.43 28.26 -0.98
CA VAL A 126 -7.83 26.96 -1.27
C VAL A 126 -6.45 26.84 -0.63
N SER A 127 -6.15 25.65 -0.10
CA SER A 127 -4.79 25.26 0.30
C SER A 127 -4.19 24.39 -0.81
N GLY A 128 -3.02 24.79 -1.32
CA GLY A 128 -2.36 24.09 -2.41
C GLY A 128 -2.92 24.41 -3.80
N HIS A 129 -2.74 23.48 -4.71
CA HIS A 129 -3.11 23.63 -6.13
C HIS A 129 -4.56 23.24 -6.39
N VAL A 130 -5.14 23.86 -7.41
CA VAL A 130 -6.38 23.42 -8.03
C VAL A 130 -6.03 22.76 -9.36
N TYR A 131 -6.49 21.53 -9.58
CA TYR A 131 -6.20 20.80 -10.81
C TYR A 131 -6.68 21.59 -12.04
N ASN A 132 -5.85 21.66 -13.08
CA ASN A 132 -6.06 22.46 -14.28
C ASN A 132 -6.14 23.97 -14.06
N ASN A 133 -5.76 24.45 -12.90
CA ASN A 133 -5.93 25.87 -12.55
C ASN A 133 -7.39 26.35 -12.72
N GLN A 134 -8.33 25.43 -12.57
CA GLN A 134 -9.76 25.72 -12.73
C GLN A 134 -10.20 26.83 -11.78
N ALA A 135 -11.06 27.72 -12.27
CA ALA A 135 -11.61 28.79 -11.46
C ALA A 135 -12.57 28.24 -10.39
N ILE A 136 -12.46 28.78 -9.18
CA ILE A 136 -13.31 28.40 -8.05
C ILE A 136 -14.57 29.28 -8.08
N ASN A 137 -15.75 28.64 -7.98
CA ASN A 137 -17.02 29.31 -7.82
C ASN A 137 -17.50 29.17 -6.37
N LEU A 138 -17.36 30.22 -5.57
CA LEU A 138 -17.75 30.20 -4.16
C LEU A 138 -19.27 30.14 -3.94
N HIS A 139 -20.08 30.35 -5.01
CA HIS A 139 -21.52 30.13 -4.96
C HIS A 139 -21.93 28.68 -5.19
N ASP A 140 -21.01 27.84 -5.65
CA ASP A 140 -21.22 26.41 -5.81
C ASP A 140 -20.84 25.68 -4.52
N THR A 141 -21.80 25.02 -3.87
CA THR A 141 -21.60 24.35 -2.60
C THR A 141 -20.62 23.17 -2.73
N ARG A 142 -20.54 22.53 -3.90
CA ARG A 142 -19.59 21.46 -4.16
C ARG A 142 -18.15 22.01 -4.16
N HIS A 143 -17.92 23.18 -4.76
CA HIS A 143 -16.64 23.87 -4.74
C HIS A 143 -16.23 24.25 -3.32
N VAL A 144 -17.14 24.85 -2.56
CA VAL A 144 -16.87 25.26 -1.18
C VAL A 144 -16.45 24.05 -0.32
N ARG A 145 -17.16 22.93 -0.42
CA ARG A 145 -16.82 21.71 0.34
C ARG A 145 -15.43 21.18 -0.01
N LEU A 146 -15.09 21.13 -1.28
CA LEU A 146 -13.76 20.66 -1.72
C LEU A 146 -12.65 21.62 -1.29
N ILE A 147 -12.88 22.91 -1.32
CA ILE A 147 -11.91 23.90 -0.85
C ILE A 147 -11.68 23.76 0.67
N LEU A 148 -12.75 23.60 1.44
CA LEU A 148 -12.62 23.31 2.88
C LEU A 148 -11.88 21.98 3.12
N GLY A 149 -12.14 20.99 2.26
CA GLY A 149 -11.38 19.73 2.27
C GLY A 149 -9.88 19.95 2.04
N SER A 150 -9.51 20.88 1.15
CA SER A 150 -8.11 21.22 0.93
C SER A 150 -7.44 21.81 2.17
N GLN A 151 -8.16 22.63 2.92
CA GLN A 151 -7.67 23.19 4.19
C GLN A 151 -7.44 22.08 5.23
N ILE A 152 -8.37 21.15 5.34
CA ILE A 152 -8.24 19.99 6.24
C ILE A 152 -7.05 19.12 5.83
N ALA A 153 -6.87 18.88 4.53
CA ALA A 153 -5.74 18.11 4.02
C ALA A 153 -4.40 18.76 4.39
N GLU A 154 -4.29 20.07 4.29
CA GLU A 154 -3.09 20.80 4.73
C GLU A 154 -2.84 20.60 6.23
N GLU A 155 -3.86 20.70 7.05
CA GLU A 155 -3.75 20.49 8.49
C GLU A 155 -3.29 19.07 8.85
N LEU A 156 -3.81 18.06 8.15
CA LEU A 156 -3.41 16.67 8.35
C LEU A 156 -1.97 16.44 7.91
N ARG A 157 -1.57 16.98 6.77
CA ARG A 157 -0.18 16.91 6.30
C ARG A 157 0.78 17.62 7.28
N GLU A 158 0.38 18.77 7.78
CA GLU A 158 1.16 19.52 8.77
C GLU A 158 1.31 18.73 10.07
N ALA A 159 0.25 18.06 10.55
CA ALA A 159 0.31 17.22 11.73
C ALA A 159 1.29 16.04 11.55
N VAL A 160 1.28 15.41 10.39
CA VAL A 160 2.22 14.32 10.06
C VAL A 160 3.66 14.84 10.06
N TYR A 161 3.89 16.02 9.52
CA TYR A 161 5.22 16.63 9.49
C TYR A 161 5.71 17.03 10.91
N THR A 162 4.88 17.73 11.66
CA THR A 162 5.29 18.23 12.99
C THR A 162 5.49 17.13 14.02
N ARG A 163 4.70 16.07 13.95
CA ARG A 163 4.74 14.97 14.93
C ARG A 163 5.64 13.81 14.53
N LEU A 164 5.80 13.54 13.24
CA LEU A 164 6.55 12.38 12.75
C LEU A 164 7.73 12.73 11.83
N GLY A 165 7.84 13.97 11.38
CA GLY A 165 8.93 14.41 10.52
C GLY A 165 8.80 13.97 9.06
N LEU A 166 7.61 13.54 8.64
CA LEU A 166 7.36 13.03 7.29
C LEU A 166 6.64 14.04 6.43
N THR A 167 7.04 14.14 5.16
CA THR A 167 6.29 14.89 4.14
C THR A 167 5.54 13.95 3.22
N GLY A 168 4.52 14.47 2.58
CA GLY A 168 3.75 13.72 1.60
C GLY A 168 2.92 14.61 0.71
N CYS A 169 2.39 14.01 -0.34
CA CYS A 169 1.42 14.64 -1.24
C CYS A 169 0.01 14.25 -0.84
N ALA A 170 -0.93 15.13 -1.12
CA ALA A 170 -2.34 14.86 -0.90
C ALA A 170 -3.16 15.22 -2.13
N GLY A 171 -4.23 14.45 -2.34
CA GLY A 171 -5.27 14.74 -3.32
C GLY A 171 -6.62 14.82 -2.62
N VAL A 172 -7.43 15.79 -2.99
CA VAL A 172 -8.77 15.98 -2.44
C VAL A 172 -9.77 15.97 -3.59
N ALA A 173 -10.76 15.09 -3.50
CA ALA A 173 -11.76 14.92 -4.54
C ALA A 173 -13.04 14.31 -3.94
N SER A 174 -14.01 14.01 -4.79
CA SER A 174 -15.32 13.48 -4.38
C SER A 174 -15.37 11.96 -4.20
N ASN A 175 -14.33 11.23 -4.59
CA ASN A 175 -14.22 9.79 -4.40
C ASN A 175 -12.76 9.34 -4.28
N LYS A 176 -12.55 8.08 -3.92
CA LYS A 176 -11.21 7.50 -3.72
C LYS A 176 -10.38 7.51 -4.99
N LEU A 177 -10.95 7.11 -6.11
CA LEU A 177 -10.26 7.07 -7.40
C LEU A 177 -9.67 8.43 -7.76
N LEU A 178 -10.50 9.45 -7.77
CA LEU A 178 -10.10 10.80 -8.17
C LEU A 178 -9.12 11.44 -7.19
N SER A 179 -9.31 11.21 -5.88
CA SER A 179 -8.37 11.72 -4.87
C SER A 179 -6.98 11.11 -5.03
N LYS A 180 -6.89 9.81 -5.32
CA LYS A 180 -5.61 9.15 -5.59
C LYS A 180 -4.97 9.67 -6.88
N LEU A 181 -5.73 9.79 -7.96
CA LEU A 181 -5.21 10.27 -9.24
C LEU A 181 -4.64 11.69 -9.16
N VAL A 182 -5.33 12.58 -8.44
CA VAL A 182 -4.92 13.98 -8.37
C VAL A 182 -3.78 14.22 -7.39
N SER A 183 -3.57 13.32 -6.43
CA SER A 183 -2.55 13.49 -5.39
C SER A 183 -1.13 13.56 -5.94
N GLY A 184 -0.85 12.91 -7.05
CA GLY A 184 0.46 12.88 -7.69
C GLY A 184 0.72 13.99 -8.71
N THR A 185 -0.17 14.97 -8.84
CA THR A 185 -0.04 16.04 -9.83
C THR A 185 1.21 16.88 -9.60
N PHE A 186 1.48 17.23 -8.35
CA PHE A 186 2.66 18.00 -7.94
C PHE A 186 3.36 17.28 -6.81
N LYS A 187 4.64 16.96 -7.00
CA LYS A 187 5.50 16.25 -6.03
C LYS A 187 6.82 17.01 -5.85
N PRO A 188 7.50 16.87 -4.72
CA PRO A 188 7.04 16.33 -3.44
C PRO A 188 6.33 17.38 -2.57
N ASN A 189 5.75 16.93 -1.46
CA ASN A 189 5.28 17.79 -0.37
C ASN A 189 4.32 18.90 -0.84
N GLN A 190 3.36 18.50 -1.67
CA GLN A 190 2.36 19.40 -2.22
C GLN A 190 0.99 18.71 -2.24
N GLN A 191 -0.05 19.48 -2.43
CA GLN A 191 -1.40 18.94 -2.50
C GLN A 191 -2.21 19.59 -3.61
N THR A 192 -3.21 18.86 -4.11
CA THR A 192 -4.04 19.28 -5.22
C THR A 192 -5.49 18.90 -4.94
N VAL A 193 -6.42 19.82 -5.16
CA VAL A 193 -7.86 19.57 -5.11
C VAL A 193 -8.40 19.47 -6.53
N LEU A 194 -9.31 18.53 -6.74
CA LEU A 194 -10.01 18.34 -8.01
C LEU A 194 -11.45 18.83 -7.89
N LEU A 195 -11.79 19.86 -8.65
CA LEU A 195 -13.17 20.34 -8.75
C LEU A 195 -13.97 19.46 -9.73
N PRO A 196 -15.31 19.36 -9.57
CA PRO A 196 -16.12 18.40 -10.34
C PRO A 196 -15.99 18.50 -11.86
N GLU A 197 -15.86 19.72 -12.39
CA GLU A 197 -15.82 19.98 -13.82
C GLU A 197 -14.53 19.47 -14.51
N SER A 198 -13.48 19.20 -13.73
CA SER A 198 -12.21 18.70 -14.24
C SER A 198 -12.05 17.17 -14.13
N ARG A 199 -13.10 16.46 -13.74
CA ARG A 199 -13.09 15.00 -13.53
C ARG A 199 -12.61 14.23 -14.77
N LEU A 200 -13.21 14.52 -15.92
CA LEU A 200 -12.85 13.84 -17.17
C LEU A 200 -11.43 14.19 -17.64
N ASP A 201 -10.96 15.39 -17.36
CA ASP A 201 -9.60 15.80 -17.71
C ASP A 201 -8.55 14.97 -16.99
N VAL A 202 -8.74 14.71 -15.69
CA VAL A 202 -7.79 13.88 -14.93
C VAL A 202 -7.83 12.43 -15.39
N ILE A 203 -9.01 11.89 -15.71
CA ILE A 203 -9.15 10.53 -16.23
C ILE A 203 -8.48 10.40 -17.60
N HIS A 204 -8.72 11.33 -18.50
CA HIS A 204 -8.15 11.29 -19.86
C HIS A 204 -6.65 11.61 -19.90
N SER A 205 -6.08 12.10 -18.81
CA SER A 205 -4.62 12.27 -18.71
C SER A 205 -3.85 10.95 -18.60
N LEU A 206 -4.55 9.85 -18.31
CA LEU A 206 -3.94 8.54 -18.19
C LEU A 206 -3.66 7.96 -19.57
N ASP A 207 -2.43 7.49 -19.79
CA ASP A 207 -1.97 6.97 -21.07
C ASP A 207 -2.35 5.51 -21.32
N HIS A 208 -2.55 4.74 -20.26
CA HIS A 208 -2.85 3.32 -20.35
C HIS A 208 -3.91 2.91 -19.32
N ILE A 209 -4.76 1.95 -19.70
CA ILE A 209 -5.85 1.48 -18.85
C ILE A 209 -5.37 0.92 -17.50
N GLN A 210 -4.17 0.37 -17.45
CA GLN A 210 -3.59 -0.16 -16.20
C GLN A 210 -3.29 0.95 -15.18
N LYS A 211 -3.20 2.20 -15.61
CA LYS A 211 -2.96 3.35 -14.72
C LYS A 211 -4.21 3.74 -13.93
N VAL A 212 -5.36 3.19 -14.25
CA VAL A 212 -6.59 3.42 -13.48
C VAL A 212 -6.51 2.60 -12.19
N PRO A 213 -6.54 3.25 -11.01
CA PRO A 213 -6.63 2.53 -9.74
C PRO A 213 -7.85 1.60 -9.73
N GLY A 214 -7.63 0.35 -9.37
CA GLY A 214 -8.66 -0.69 -9.42
C GLY A 214 -8.59 -1.58 -10.65
N ILE A 215 -7.77 -1.24 -11.65
CA ILE A 215 -7.47 -2.09 -12.81
C ILE A 215 -6.02 -2.54 -12.71
N GLY A 216 -5.83 -3.78 -12.29
CA GLY A 216 -4.51 -4.38 -12.13
C GLY A 216 -3.98 -4.99 -13.42
N TYR A 217 -2.80 -5.59 -13.34
CA TYR A 217 -2.11 -6.19 -14.47
C TYR A 217 -2.96 -7.25 -15.20
N LYS A 218 -3.54 -8.20 -14.45
CA LYS A 218 -4.31 -9.29 -15.05
C LYS A 218 -5.57 -8.79 -15.79
N THR A 219 -6.28 -7.85 -15.18
CA THR A 219 -7.46 -7.25 -15.81
C THR A 219 -7.07 -6.43 -17.02
N ALA A 220 -6.02 -5.62 -16.93
CA ALA A 220 -5.52 -4.83 -18.06
C ALA A 220 -5.10 -5.72 -19.23
N LYS A 221 -4.44 -6.84 -18.95
CA LYS A 221 -4.03 -7.80 -20.00
C LYS A 221 -5.24 -8.42 -20.69
N ARG A 222 -6.27 -8.79 -19.95
CA ARG A 222 -7.53 -9.28 -20.54
C ARG A 222 -8.22 -8.21 -21.38
N LEU A 223 -8.20 -6.97 -20.94
CA LEU A 223 -8.74 -5.84 -21.71
C LEU A 223 -7.98 -5.60 -23.01
N GLU A 224 -6.67 -5.76 -23.00
CA GLU A 224 -5.85 -5.65 -24.22
C GLU A 224 -6.23 -6.69 -25.27
N THR A 225 -6.57 -7.92 -24.87
CA THR A 225 -7.03 -8.94 -25.81
C THR A 225 -8.36 -8.57 -26.48
N LEU A 226 -9.14 -7.68 -25.88
CA LEU A 226 -10.37 -7.12 -26.42
C LEU A 226 -10.16 -5.82 -27.20
N GLY A 227 -8.92 -5.38 -27.37
CA GLY A 227 -8.59 -4.14 -28.04
C GLY A 227 -8.72 -2.87 -27.18
N ILE A 228 -8.88 -3.03 -25.86
CA ILE A 228 -9.01 -1.93 -24.91
C ILE A 228 -7.64 -1.60 -24.33
N ARG A 229 -7.08 -0.45 -24.69
CA ARG A 229 -5.74 0.00 -24.25
C ARG A 229 -5.79 1.22 -23.35
N ASN A 230 -6.76 2.08 -23.52
CA ASN A 230 -6.89 3.33 -22.79
C ASN A 230 -8.29 3.52 -22.23
N VAL A 231 -8.46 4.59 -21.48
CA VAL A 231 -9.74 4.93 -20.83
C VAL A 231 -10.85 5.14 -21.86
N CYS A 232 -10.56 5.81 -22.97
CA CYS A 232 -11.54 6.06 -24.00
C CYS A 232 -12.07 4.77 -24.64
N ASP A 233 -11.19 3.81 -24.87
CA ASP A 233 -11.56 2.49 -25.38
C ASP A 233 -12.53 1.78 -24.43
N LEU A 234 -12.26 1.85 -23.13
CA LEU A 234 -13.12 1.19 -22.13
C LEU A 234 -14.47 1.91 -22.00
N GLN A 235 -14.49 3.23 -22.06
CA GLN A 235 -15.74 4.00 -22.01
C GLN A 235 -16.67 3.65 -23.18
N ALA A 236 -16.11 3.46 -24.36
CA ALA A 236 -16.85 3.18 -25.59
C ALA A 236 -17.19 1.70 -25.80
N PHE A 237 -16.62 0.79 -25.03
CA PHE A 237 -16.80 -0.64 -25.23
C PHE A 237 -18.19 -1.07 -24.78
N PRO A 238 -18.89 -1.93 -25.57
CA PRO A 238 -20.23 -2.39 -25.20
C PRO A 238 -20.22 -3.17 -23.87
N LEU A 239 -21.03 -2.72 -22.92
CA LEU A 239 -21.09 -3.31 -21.58
C LEU A 239 -21.49 -4.79 -21.61
N ALA A 240 -22.45 -5.16 -22.46
CA ALA A 240 -22.91 -6.55 -22.58
C ALA A 240 -21.78 -7.51 -22.98
N VAL A 241 -20.90 -7.09 -23.88
CA VAL A 241 -19.74 -7.87 -24.31
C VAL A 241 -18.72 -7.95 -23.18
N LEU A 242 -18.47 -6.84 -22.51
CA LEU A 242 -17.53 -6.76 -21.38
C LEU A 242 -17.99 -7.67 -20.22
N GLU A 243 -19.29 -7.69 -19.94
CA GLU A 243 -19.88 -8.56 -18.90
C GLU A 243 -19.69 -10.05 -19.21
N LYS A 244 -19.79 -10.46 -20.48
CA LYS A 244 -19.53 -11.83 -20.89
C LYS A 244 -18.09 -12.25 -20.65
N GLU A 245 -17.13 -11.33 -20.84
CA GLU A 245 -15.72 -11.62 -20.73
C GLU A 245 -15.22 -11.57 -19.27
N LEU A 246 -15.73 -10.65 -18.45
CA LEU A 246 -15.21 -10.38 -17.11
C LEU A 246 -16.20 -10.68 -15.98
N GLY A 247 -17.46 -10.96 -16.30
CA GLY A 247 -18.55 -11.02 -15.35
C GLY A 247 -19.19 -9.66 -15.12
N ALA A 248 -20.46 -9.65 -14.73
CA ALA A 248 -21.25 -8.42 -14.61
C ALA A 248 -20.68 -7.43 -13.60
N ALA A 249 -20.32 -7.89 -12.41
CA ALA A 249 -19.84 -7.02 -11.32
C ALA A 249 -18.55 -6.31 -11.68
N VAL A 250 -17.56 -7.05 -12.19
CA VAL A 250 -16.24 -6.47 -12.57
C VAL A 250 -16.40 -5.53 -13.75
N ALA A 251 -17.16 -5.93 -14.77
CA ALA A 251 -17.36 -5.12 -15.98
C ALA A 251 -18.00 -3.78 -15.65
N GLN A 252 -19.06 -3.77 -14.86
CA GLN A 252 -19.75 -2.55 -14.45
C GLN A 252 -18.84 -1.64 -13.62
N ARG A 253 -18.10 -2.22 -12.67
CA ARG A 253 -17.18 -1.48 -11.81
C ARG A 253 -16.09 -0.77 -12.61
N ILE A 254 -15.38 -1.52 -13.47
CA ILE A 254 -14.25 -0.94 -14.21
C ILE A 254 -14.69 0.07 -15.26
N GLN A 255 -15.86 -0.13 -15.88
CA GLN A 255 -16.37 0.86 -16.83
C GLN A 255 -16.75 2.17 -16.13
N LYS A 256 -17.34 2.10 -14.94
CA LYS A 256 -17.59 3.30 -14.11
C LYS A 256 -16.29 3.99 -13.72
N LEU A 257 -15.26 3.22 -13.31
CA LEU A 257 -13.94 3.79 -13.00
C LEU A 257 -13.36 4.56 -14.20
N SER A 258 -13.55 4.06 -15.41
CA SER A 258 -13.08 4.75 -16.63
C SER A 258 -13.75 6.10 -16.86
N CYS A 259 -14.92 6.33 -16.26
CA CYS A 259 -15.63 7.62 -16.29
C CYS A 259 -15.35 8.49 -15.06
N GLY A 260 -14.48 8.06 -14.16
CA GLY A 260 -14.19 8.76 -12.92
C GLY A 260 -15.22 8.53 -11.83
N GLU A 261 -16.05 7.54 -11.95
CA GLU A 261 -17.08 7.18 -10.98
C GLU A 261 -16.60 6.05 -10.08
N ASP A 262 -16.56 6.30 -8.77
CA ASP A 262 -16.15 5.33 -7.76
C ASP A 262 -16.93 5.60 -6.48
N GLU A 263 -17.86 4.71 -6.16
CA GLU A 263 -18.68 4.85 -4.96
C GLU A 263 -18.18 4.01 -3.79
N SER A 264 -17.06 3.30 -3.96
CA SER A 264 -16.50 2.49 -2.89
C SER A 264 -16.23 3.34 -1.65
N PRO A 265 -16.61 2.86 -0.45
CA PRO A 265 -16.39 3.62 0.77
C PRO A 265 -14.94 3.54 1.22
N VAL A 266 -14.52 4.52 2.02
CA VAL A 266 -13.29 4.41 2.80
C VAL A 266 -13.55 3.40 3.92
N ILE A 267 -12.81 2.30 3.89
CA ILE A 267 -12.97 1.19 4.83
C ILE A 267 -12.05 1.42 6.03
N PRO A 268 -12.60 1.58 7.25
CA PRO A 268 -11.77 1.78 8.43
C PRO A 268 -10.73 0.68 8.58
N TRP A 269 -9.49 1.08 8.82
CA TRP A 269 -8.39 0.15 9.01
C TRP A 269 -8.54 -0.65 10.32
N GLY A 270 -7.87 -1.76 10.38
CA GLY A 270 -7.86 -2.64 11.55
C GLY A 270 -6.60 -3.50 11.56
N PRO A 271 -6.54 -4.49 12.46
CA PRO A 271 -5.43 -5.44 12.46
C PRO A 271 -5.28 -6.10 11.09
N PRO A 272 -4.04 -6.42 10.66
CA PRO A 272 -3.83 -7.06 9.37
C PRO A 272 -4.64 -8.35 9.20
N GLN A 273 -5.21 -8.57 8.02
CA GLN A 273 -5.94 -9.80 7.69
C GLN A 273 -5.01 -10.96 7.39
N SER A 274 -3.75 -10.67 7.07
CA SER A 274 -2.75 -11.68 6.77
C SER A 274 -1.36 -11.18 7.15
N PHE A 275 -0.48 -12.12 7.46
CA PHE A 275 0.96 -11.88 7.59
C PHE A 275 1.66 -12.74 6.57
N SER A 276 2.50 -12.12 5.74
CA SER A 276 3.27 -12.82 4.74
C SER A 276 4.72 -12.36 4.73
N ASP A 277 5.60 -13.24 4.30
CA ASP A 277 6.99 -12.91 4.02
C ASP A 277 7.43 -13.65 2.75
N GLU A 278 8.27 -13.00 1.99
CA GLU A 278 8.66 -13.45 0.66
C GLU A 278 10.17 -13.31 0.48
N ASP A 279 10.78 -14.29 -0.17
CA ASP A 279 12.17 -14.21 -0.59
C ASP A 279 12.29 -14.59 -2.07
N SER A 280 13.00 -13.75 -2.82
CA SER A 280 13.35 -14.00 -4.22
C SER A 280 14.85 -14.26 -4.32
N PHE A 281 15.25 -15.14 -5.22
CA PHE A 281 16.64 -15.58 -5.37
C PHE A 281 16.90 -16.02 -6.81
N LYS A 282 18.17 -16.16 -7.16
CA LYS A 282 18.56 -16.58 -8.52
C LYS A 282 18.20 -18.04 -8.77
N LYS A 283 18.41 -18.91 -7.81
CA LYS A 283 18.18 -20.35 -7.96
C LYS A 283 17.95 -21.03 -6.63
N CYS A 284 16.93 -21.86 -6.60
CA CYS A 284 16.70 -22.83 -5.55
C CYS A 284 16.26 -24.14 -6.24
N SER A 285 17.04 -25.20 -6.13
CA SER A 285 16.90 -26.41 -6.95
C SER A 285 16.87 -27.72 -6.17
N SER A 286 16.90 -27.66 -4.84
CA SER A 286 16.81 -28.85 -4.00
C SER A 286 15.78 -28.66 -2.89
N GLU A 287 15.19 -29.76 -2.43
CA GLU A 287 14.24 -29.74 -1.32
C GLU A 287 14.89 -29.27 -0.02
N VAL A 288 16.17 -29.54 0.18
CA VAL A 288 16.94 -29.05 1.34
C VAL A 288 17.02 -27.52 1.33
N GLU A 289 17.32 -26.91 0.19
CA GLU A 289 17.35 -25.46 0.03
C GLU A 289 15.95 -24.85 0.27
N VAL A 290 14.90 -25.50 -0.24
CA VAL A 290 13.51 -25.06 -0.02
C VAL A 290 13.18 -25.08 1.46
N LYS A 291 13.55 -26.13 2.18
CA LYS A 291 13.32 -26.27 3.62
C LYS A 291 14.02 -25.16 4.40
N GLU A 292 15.27 -24.87 4.09
CA GLU A 292 16.05 -23.79 4.73
C GLU A 292 15.40 -22.43 4.52
N LYS A 293 14.95 -22.16 3.30
CA LYS A 293 14.25 -20.91 2.97
C LYS A 293 12.92 -20.78 3.72
N ILE A 294 12.15 -21.86 3.79
CA ILE A 294 10.88 -21.89 4.53
C ILE A 294 11.14 -21.64 6.02
N GLU A 295 12.16 -22.23 6.61
CA GLU A 295 12.52 -22.01 8.02
C GLU A 295 12.84 -20.54 8.30
N GLU A 296 13.62 -19.89 7.44
CA GLU A 296 13.94 -18.47 7.56
C GLU A 296 12.67 -17.59 7.52
N LEU A 297 11.78 -17.85 6.56
CA LEU A 297 10.53 -17.12 6.42
C LEU A 297 9.63 -17.33 7.65
N LEU A 298 9.56 -18.55 8.16
CA LEU A 298 8.76 -18.87 9.34
C LEU A 298 9.28 -18.17 10.60
N HIS A 299 10.58 -18.07 10.80
CA HIS A 299 11.13 -17.35 11.94
C HIS A 299 10.64 -15.91 11.99
N ASN A 300 10.69 -15.22 10.87
CA ASN A 300 10.22 -13.84 10.77
C ASN A 300 8.71 -13.73 11.01
N LEU A 301 7.94 -14.63 10.41
CA LEU A 301 6.48 -14.61 10.52
C LEU A 301 5.99 -14.98 11.91
N LEU A 302 6.58 -16.00 12.53
CA LEU A 302 6.17 -16.43 13.87
C LEU A 302 6.42 -15.36 14.93
N ASP A 303 7.51 -14.62 14.82
CA ASP A 303 7.77 -13.47 15.69
C ASP A 303 6.68 -12.38 15.55
N ARG A 304 6.33 -12.05 14.33
CA ARG A 304 5.25 -11.06 14.04
C ARG A 304 3.90 -11.52 14.54
N ILE A 305 3.56 -12.78 14.33
CA ILE A 305 2.29 -13.37 14.78
C ILE A 305 2.23 -13.43 16.31
N HIS A 306 3.32 -13.76 16.96
CA HIS A 306 3.40 -13.77 18.43
C HIS A 306 3.14 -12.38 19.01
N LYS A 307 3.74 -11.35 18.43
CA LYS A 307 3.52 -9.96 18.82
C LYS A 307 2.08 -9.50 18.59
N ASP A 308 1.44 -9.99 17.52
CA ASP A 308 0.03 -9.68 17.22
C ASP A 308 -0.94 -10.30 18.23
N GLY A 309 -0.68 -11.50 18.69
CA GLY A 309 -1.46 -12.20 19.72
C GLY A 309 -2.69 -12.96 19.25
N ARG A 310 -3.06 -12.86 17.96
CA ARG A 310 -4.15 -13.64 17.37
C ARG A 310 -3.63 -14.98 16.85
N GLN A 311 -4.52 -15.86 16.46
CA GLN A 311 -4.20 -17.19 15.96
C GLN A 311 -4.62 -17.34 14.50
N PRO A 312 -3.70 -17.67 13.57
CA PRO A 312 -4.05 -17.95 12.18
C PRO A 312 -4.68 -19.34 12.03
N HIS A 313 -5.58 -19.48 11.07
CA HIS A 313 -6.27 -20.74 10.78
C HIS A 313 -5.92 -21.28 9.38
N THR A 314 -5.25 -20.50 8.54
CA THR A 314 -4.87 -20.89 7.19
C THR A 314 -3.42 -20.53 6.92
N VAL A 315 -2.72 -21.43 6.24
CA VAL A 315 -1.35 -21.20 5.75
C VAL A 315 -1.29 -21.48 4.26
N ARG A 316 -0.57 -20.62 3.53
CA ARG A 316 -0.38 -20.72 2.08
C ARG A 316 1.08 -20.64 1.72
N LEU A 317 1.50 -21.50 0.80
CA LEU A 317 2.81 -21.42 0.16
C LEU A 317 2.65 -21.00 -1.29
N THR A 318 3.41 -19.99 -1.69
CA THR A 318 3.51 -19.52 -3.06
C THR A 318 4.92 -19.73 -3.57
N ILE A 319 5.03 -20.23 -4.79
CA ILE A 319 6.30 -20.43 -5.48
C ILE A 319 6.29 -19.74 -6.84
N ARG A 320 7.48 -19.44 -7.34
CA ARG A 320 7.70 -19.05 -8.73
C ARG A 320 8.83 -19.89 -9.27
N GLN A 321 8.57 -20.56 -10.39
CA GLN A 321 9.57 -21.29 -11.12
C GLN A 321 10.26 -20.41 -12.15
N PHE A 322 11.53 -20.72 -12.45
CA PHE A 322 12.25 -20.03 -13.50
C PHE A 322 11.54 -20.23 -14.85
N SER A 323 11.34 -19.13 -15.56
CA SER A 323 10.78 -19.12 -16.90
C SER A 323 11.55 -18.13 -17.76
N SER A 324 11.96 -18.55 -18.95
CA SER A 324 12.63 -17.67 -19.91
C SER A 324 11.68 -16.66 -20.56
N THR A 325 10.37 -16.95 -20.54
CA THR A 325 9.33 -16.17 -21.25
C THR A 325 8.50 -15.29 -20.35
N ASP A 326 8.37 -15.64 -19.04
CA ASP A 326 7.51 -14.92 -18.10
C ASP A 326 8.19 -14.87 -16.71
N LYS A 327 9.08 -13.89 -16.53
CA LYS A 327 9.91 -13.79 -15.31
C LYS A 327 9.15 -13.32 -14.07
N TRP A 328 7.99 -12.66 -14.21
CA TRP A 328 7.38 -11.90 -13.14
C TRP A 328 6.04 -12.42 -12.63
N PHE A 329 5.31 -13.22 -13.43
CA PHE A 329 3.90 -13.48 -13.19
C PHE A 329 3.51 -14.94 -13.04
N ASN A 330 4.46 -15.85 -13.12
CA ASN A 330 4.19 -17.29 -13.05
C ASN A 330 4.25 -17.79 -11.60
N ARG A 331 3.32 -17.29 -10.77
CA ARG A 331 3.19 -17.72 -9.37
C ARG A 331 2.15 -18.82 -9.26
N GLU A 332 2.47 -19.84 -8.48
CA GLU A 332 1.59 -20.92 -8.14
C GLU A 332 1.47 -21.01 -6.62
N SER A 333 0.26 -21.23 -6.13
CA SER A 333 0.00 -21.27 -4.68
C SER A 333 -0.82 -22.48 -4.29
N ARG A 334 -0.56 -22.98 -3.09
CA ARG A 334 -1.42 -23.96 -2.41
C ARG A 334 -1.58 -23.55 -0.95
N GLN A 335 -2.80 -23.75 -0.44
CA GLN A 335 -3.09 -23.44 0.94
C GLN A 335 -3.82 -24.61 1.62
N CYS A 336 -3.77 -24.64 2.92
CA CYS A 336 -4.51 -25.59 3.73
C CYS A 336 -4.89 -25.00 5.07
N PRO A 337 -5.92 -25.55 5.75
CA PRO A 337 -6.20 -25.23 7.14
C PRO A 337 -5.02 -25.65 8.03
N ILE A 338 -4.74 -24.88 9.06
CA ILE A 338 -3.77 -25.25 10.09
C ILE A 338 -4.46 -26.20 11.07
N PRO A 339 -3.84 -27.36 11.38
CA PRO A 339 -4.44 -28.30 12.34
C PRO A 339 -4.72 -27.64 13.69
N PRO A 340 -5.85 -27.96 14.36
CA PRO A 340 -6.25 -27.33 15.63
C PRO A 340 -5.18 -27.41 16.73
N HIS A 341 -4.44 -28.53 16.82
CA HIS A 341 -3.39 -28.67 17.81
C HIS A 341 -2.19 -27.74 17.59
N LEU A 342 -1.96 -27.29 16.37
CA LEU A 342 -0.95 -26.28 16.04
C LEU A 342 -1.48 -24.86 16.24
N ILE A 343 -2.75 -24.60 15.95
CA ILE A 343 -3.38 -23.30 16.18
C ILE A 343 -3.23 -22.89 17.65
N GLN A 344 -3.42 -23.82 18.58
CA GLN A 344 -3.31 -23.57 20.00
C GLN A 344 -1.91 -23.18 20.46
N LYS A 345 -0.88 -23.53 19.68
CA LYS A 345 0.51 -23.20 19.99
C LYS A 345 0.91 -21.78 19.59
N PHE A 346 0.13 -21.13 18.72
CA PHE A 346 0.35 -19.73 18.39
C PHE A 346 0.03 -18.83 19.59
N GLY A 347 0.88 -17.85 19.83
CA GLY A 347 0.74 -16.94 20.96
C GLY A 347 1.35 -17.44 22.27
N LYS A 348 1.93 -18.63 22.28
CA LYS A 348 2.70 -19.20 23.41
C LYS A 348 4.16 -19.24 22.98
N GLU A 349 5.08 -19.01 23.92
CA GLU A 349 6.50 -19.22 23.70
C GLU A 349 6.77 -20.74 23.57
N SER A 350 6.55 -21.25 22.37
CA SER A 350 6.78 -22.67 22.08
C SER A 350 7.64 -22.78 20.84
N SER A 351 8.84 -23.32 21.00
CA SER A 351 9.72 -23.68 19.89
C SER A 351 9.21 -24.88 19.10
N ASP A 352 8.12 -25.52 19.56
CA ASP A 352 7.60 -26.78 19.00
C ASP A 352 6.74 -26.60 17.77
N ILE A 353 6.43 -25.36 17.37
CA ILE A 353 5.54 -25.09 16.24
C ILE A 353 6.29 -25.07 14.90
N LEU A 354 7.58 -24.76 14.89
CA LEU A 354 8.35 -24.57 13.67
C LEU A 354 8.40 -25.85 12.82
N SER A 355 8.82 -26.96 13.39
CA SER A 355 8.97 -28.23 12.67
C SER A 355 7.66 -28.73 12.05
N PRO A 356 6.53 -28.77 12.78
CA PRO A 356 5.26 -29.16 12.18
C PRO A 356 4.80 -28.24 11.04
N LEU A 357 5.03 -26.92 11.16
CA LEU A 357 4.69 -25.98 10.09
C LEU A 357 5.57 -26.17 8.85
N VAL A 358 6.86 -26.44 9.04
CA VAL A 358 7.77 -26.77 7.93
C VAL A 358 7.27 -28.01 7.20
N ASP A 359 6.85 -29.05 7.91
CA ASP A 359 6.31 -30.26 7.31
C ASP A 359 5.04 -30.00 6.49
N ILE A 360 4.14 -29.16 7.00
CA ILE A 360 2.93 -28.77 6.29
C ILE A 360 3.29 -28.03 5.00
N LEU A 361 4.21 -27.07 5.07
CA LEU A 361 4.62 -26.28 3.91
C LEU A 361 5.36 -27.13 2.88
N LEU A 362 6.17 -28.09 3.30
CA LEU A 362 6.80 -29.03 2.37
C LEU A 362 5.78 -29.95 1.69
N LYS A 363 4.71 -30.34 2.37
CA LYS A 363 3.61 -31.07 1.72
C LYS A 363 2.90 -30.24 0.67
N LEU A 364 2.67 -28.95 0.95
CA LEU A 364 2.13 -28.02 -0.03
C LEU A 364 3.07 -27.84 -1.23
N PHE A 365 4.35 -27.75 -0.96
CA PHE A 365 5.39 -27.66 -1.99
C PHE A 365 5.35 -28.89 -2.93
N ARG A 366 5.27 -30.09 -2.38
CA ARG A 366 5.21 -31.33 -3.16
C ARG A 366 3.95 -31.48 -3.99
N LYS A 367 2.88 -30.76 -3.65
CA LYS A 367 1.68 -30.70 -4.49
C LYS A 367 1.88 -29.86 -5.76
N MET A 368 2.83 -28.93 -5.74
CA MET A 368 3.13 -28.04 -6.86
C MET A 368 4.34 -28.51 -7.68
N ILE A 369 5.28 -29.19 -7.06
CA ILE A 369 6.55 -29.58 -7.65
C ILE A 369 6.76 -31.07 -7.43
N ASP A 370 7.11 -31.78 -8.52
CA ASP A 370 7.62 -33.15 -8.42
C ASP A 370 9.10 -33.10 -8.04
N VAL A 371 9.41 -33.44 -6.79
CA VAL A 371 10.76 -33.38 -6.22
C VAL A 371 11.72 -34.40 -6.82
N HIS A 372 11.22 -35.39 -7.55
CA HIS A 372 12.01 -36.39 -8.26
C HIS A 372 12.48 -35.88 -9.64
N LEU A 373 11.94 -34.78 -10.11
CA LEU A 373 12.34 -34.12 -11.35
C LEU A 373 13.14 -32.84 -11.02
N PRO A 374 14.06 -32.43 -11.91
CA PRO A 374 14.76 -31.15 -11.74
C PRO A 374 13.78 -29.98 -11.70
N PHE A 375 14.00 -29.06 -10.75
CA PHE A 375 13.25 -27.81 -10.67
C PHE A 375 14.16 -26.63 -10.39
N HIS A 376 13.68 -25.43 -10.72
CA HIS A 376 14.44 -24.20 -10.51
C HIS A 376 13.45 -23.14 -10.02
N LEU A 377 13.44 -22.88 -8.72
CA LEU A 377 12.62 -21.85 -8.11
C LEU A 377 13.38 -20.52 -8.07
N THR A 378 12.62 -19.43 -8.21
CA THR A 378 13.15 -18.06 -8.08
C THR A 378 12.43 -17.26 -6.99
N LEU A 379 11.40 -17.83 -6.37
CA LEU A 379 10.66 -17.16 -5.30
C LEU A 379 9.94 -18.18 -4.42
N LEU A 380 9.94 -17.90 -3.12
CA LEU A 380 9.12 -18.56 -2.11
C LEU A 380 8.44 -17.51 -1.24
N SER A 381 7.16 -17.69 -0.97
CA SER A 381 6.38 -16.83 -0.07
C SER A 381 5.50 -17.69 0.84
N VAL A 382 5.47 -17.34 2.12
CA VAL A 382 4.59 -17.95 3.11
C VAL A 382 3.61 -16.92 3.61
N CYS A 383 2.33 -17.26 3.66
CA CYS A 383 1.27 -16.38 4.12
C CYS A 383 0.39 -17.09 5.14
N PHE A 384 0.21 -16.45 6.29
CA PHE A 384 -0.78 -16.85 7.29
C PHE A 384 -1.99 -15.93 7.21
N SER A 385 -3.17 -16.50 7.25
CA SER A 385 -4.44 -15.76 7.14
C SER A 385 -5.53 -16.40 7.99
N ASN A 386 -6.73 -15.81 7.92
CA ASN A 386 -7.87 -16.23 8.71
C ASN A 386 -7.54 -16.20 10.21
N PHE A 387 -7.16 -15.01 10.68
CA PHE A 387 -6.82 -14.79 12.09
C PHE A 387 -8.08 -14.67 12.93
N LYS A 388 -8.06 -15.29 14.12
CA LYS A 388 -9.12 -15.23 15.11
C LYS A 388 -8.55 -14.84 16.47
N ASP A 389 -9.37 -14.11 17.23
CA ASP A 389 -9.01 -13.71 18.58
C ASP A 389 -8.99 -14.92 19.51
N LEU A 390 -8.14 -14.84 20.54
CA LEU A 390 -8.15 -15.79 21.64
C LEU A 390 -9.46 -15.67 22.43
N PRO A 391 -10.10 -16.79 22.82
CA PRO A 391 -11.43 -16.76 23.47
C PRO A 391 -11.52 -15.95 24.76
N SER A 392 -10.39 -15.62 25.41
CA SER A 392 -10.34 -14.98 26.74
C SER A 392 -9.63 -13.63 26.76
N SER A 393 -9.28 -13.03 25.62
CA SER A 393 -8.45 -11.84 25.63
C SER A 393 -8.96 -10.75 24.67
N LYS A 394 -8.75 -9.48 25.10
CA LYS A 394 -8.95 -8.30 24.25
C LYS A 394 -7.78 -8.06 23.30
N LYS A 395 -6.92 -9.05 23.09
CA LYS A 395 -5.65 -8.95 22.32
C LYS A 395 -5.83 -8.71 20.84
N GLY A 396 -6.98 -8.95 20.25
CA GLY A 396 -7.25 -8.62 18.86
C GLY A 396 -7.71 -7.19 18.60
N SER A 397 -7.81 -6.35 19.65
CA SER A 397 -8.22 -4.96 19.49
C SER A 397 -7.16 -4.14 18.79
N ILE A 398 -7.59 -3.15 18.00
CA ILE A 398 -6.71 -2.20 17.30
C ILE A 398 -5.76 -1.53 18.28
N GLY A 399 -6.25 -1.12 19.46
CA GLY A 399 -5.44 -0.50 20.50
C GLY A 399 -4.33 -1.40 21.02
N PHE A 400 -4.58 -2.69 21.16
CA PHE A 400 -3.56 -3.66 21.57
C PHE A 400 -2.46 -3.81 20.50
N TYR A 401 -2.86 -3.91 19.24
CA TYR A 401 -1.93 -4.01 18.11
C TYR A 401 -1.02 -2.78 18.03
N LEU A 402 -1.58 -1.59 18.15
CA LEU A 402 -0.83 -0.34 18.13
C LEU A 402 0.15 -0.22 19.29
N LYS A 403 -0.21 -0.67 20.49
CA LYS A 403 0.69 -0.68 21.65
C LYS A 403 1.91 -1.58 21.42
N GLN A 404 1.73 -2.69 20.74
CA GLN A 404 2.84 -3.59 20.42
C GLN A 404 3.79 -3.03 19.38
N MET A 405 3.30 -2.13 18.52
CA MET A 405 4.10 -1.48 17.50
C MET A 405 4.82 -0.22 18.00
N SER A 406 4.42 0.31 19.15
CA SER A 406 5.08 1.45 19.77
C SER A 406 6.35 1.00 20.49
N PRO A 407 7.49 1.69 20.35
CA PRO A 407 8.65 1.40 21.18
C PRO A 407 8.30 1.60 22.65
N PRO A 408 8.90 0.81 23.56
CA PRO A 408 8.67 1.04 24.99
C PRO A 408 9.01 2.49 25.32
N SER A 409 8.05 3.17 25.96
CA SER A 409 8.27 4.54 26.45
C SER A 409 9.47 4.49 27.37
N GLY A 410 10.61 5.04 26.92
CA GLY A 410 11.78 5.16 27.75
C GLY A 410 11.39 5.96 28.98
N SER A 411 11.49 5.36 30.16
CA SER A 411 11.42 6.09 31.41
C SER A 411 12.60 7.06 31.42
N GLY A 412 12.35 8.27 30.94
CA GLY A 412 13.29 9.36 31.12
C GLY A 412 13.42 9.63 32.60
N LYS A 413 14.59 9.42 33.12
CA LYS A 413 15.02 10.11 34.33
C LYS A 413 15.61 11.45 33.91
#